data_c855b7ac90159839010d1a5a833592c3
#
_entry.id   c855b7ac90159839010d1a5a833592c3
#
_cell.length_a   1.000
_cell.length_b   1.000
_cell.length_c   1.000
_cell.angle_alpha   90.00
_cell.angle_beta   90.00
_cell.angle_gamma   90.00
#
_symmetry.space_group_name_H-M   'P 1'
#
loop_
_entity.id
_entity.type
_entity.pdbx_description
1 polymer ?
#
loop_
_entity_poly.entity_id
_entity_poly.type
_entity_poly.pdbx_seq_one_letter_code
_entity_poly.pdbx_strand_id
1 'polypeptide(L)'
;PSTDPAQLIKGQVPGLSIITPDANPTSTSEISLRGITTLKASASPLVLIDGIPGDLNSVSPDDIQQIDVLKDGSAAAIYGTRGTNGVILITTKNTLGEMPTEVDVNAYISTQQIIKRLPFMNADEYRQRVKEGVAGAQDDGATTDWLDQVTRTPFTQIYNISLRGGSRTTNYVASFEYRGLNGLIKRTNNQMYYPRIEITHRMFNNKLKLNASLSGYKQSYFSGSDGGSYNSEVYRNALIYNPTTPVYNAEGKYSE
;
A
#
# COMPACT_ATOMS: atom_id res chain seq x y z
N PRO A 1 -0.99 8.68 9.27
CA PRO A 1 0.15 7.84 8.90
C PRO A 1 0.00 7.38 7.46
N SER A 2 1.10 7.41 6.71
CA SER A 2 1.08 6.90 5.35
C SER A 2 1.10 5.37 5.37
N THR A 3 0.26 4.74 4.56
CA THR A 3 0.25 3.29 4.40
C THR A 3 1.30 2.82 3.39
N ASP A 4 1.88 3.74 2.62
CA ASP A 4 2.85 3.48 1.58
C ASP A 4 4.08 4.40 1.78
N PRO A 5 5.31 3.84 1.91
CA PRO A 5 6.52 4.64 2.08
C PRO A 5 6.74 5.67 0.97
N ALA A 6 6.30 5.38 -0.27
CA ALA A 6 6.42 6.32 -1.38
C ALA A 6 5.66 7.63 -1.12
N GLN A 7 4.54 7.57 -0.41
CA GLN A 7 3.76 8.77 -0.09
C GLN A 7 4.51 9.76 0.83
N LEU A 8 5.51 9.29 1.58
CA LEU A 8 6.32 10.17 2.45
C LEU A 8 7.12 11.20 1.65
N ILE A 9 7.49 10.87 0.42
CA ILE A 9 8.31 11.73 -0.47
C ILE A 9 7.50 12.38 -1.59
N LYS A 10 6.19 12.10 -1.66
CA LYS A 10 5.31 12.67 -2.68
C LYS A 10 5.25 14.18 -2.58
N GLY A 11 5.55 14.86 -3.70
CA GLY A 11 5.56 16.32 -3.78
C GLY A 11 6.77 17.00 -3.11
N GLN A 12 7.67 16.25 -2.47
CA GLN A 12 8.85 16.80 -1.80
C GLN A 12 10.08 16.90 -2.67
N VAL A 13 10.13 16.06 -3.70
CA VAL A 13 11.31 15.96 -4.59
C VAL A 13 10.93 16.40 -6.00
N PRO A 14 11.51 17.52 -6.52
CA PRO A 14 11.22 17.98 -7.87
C PRO A 14 11.60 16.92 -8.92
N GLY A 15 10.69 16.64 -9.87
CA GLY A 15 10.88 15.63 -10.93
C GLY A 15 10.62 14.19 -10.50
N LEU A 16 10.23 13.95 -9.25
CA LEU A 16 9.73 12.66 -8.79
C LEU A 16 8.21 12.60 -8.97
N SER A 17 7.74 11.65 -9.76
CA SER A 17 6.31 11.36 -9.92
C SER A 17 5.95 10.10 -9.15
N ILE A 18 4.93 10.20 -8.31
CA ILE A 18 4.38 9.08 -7.55
C ILE A 18 2.90 9.01 -7.85
N ILE A 19 2.50 7.92 -8.49
CA ILE A 19 1.13 7.65 -8.91
C ILE A 19 0.63 6.46 -8.12
N THR A 20 -0.47 6.65 -7.40
CA THR A 20 -1.22 5.54 -6.80
C THR A 20 -2.35 5.22 -7.74
N PRO A 21 -2.39 4.03 -8.37
CA PRO A 21 -3.33 3.72 -9.45
C PRO A 21 -4.79 3.77 -9.01
N ASP A 22 -5.05 3.29 -7.80
CA ASP A 22 -6.40 3.25 -7.22
C ASP A 22 -6.37 3.24 -5.69
N ALA A 23 -7.55 3.16 -5.07
CA ALA A 23 -7.72 3.07 -3.61
C ALA A 23 -7.75 1.60 -3.12
N ASN A 24 -7.28 0.64 -3.91
CA ASN A 24 -7.18 -0.76 -3.50
C ASN A 24 -6.08 -0.89 -2.44
N PRO A 25 -6.31 -1.59 -1.32
CA PRO A 25 -5.29 -1.80 -0.29
C PRO A 25 -4.08 -2.62 -0.78
N THR A 26 -4.17 -3.27 -1.94
CA THR A 26 -3.07 -4.01 -2.57
C THR A 26 -2.31 -3.20 -3.60
N SER A 27 -2.80 -2.02 -3.98
CA SER A 27 -2.13 -1.14 -4.95
C SER A 27 -0.85 -0.59 -4.36
N THR A 28 0.22 -0.69 -5.12
CA THR A 28 1.51 -0.08 -4.83
C THR A 28 1.67 1.18 -5.65
N SER A 29 2.33 2.20 -5.08
CA SER A 29 2.65 3.40 -5.82
C SER A 29 3.68 3.13 -6.90
N GLU A 30 3.41 3.61 -8.10
CA GLU A 30 4.38 3.66 -9.18
C GLU A 30 5.26 4.90 -9.02
N ILE A 31 6.57 4.68 -8.97
CA ILE A 31 7.55 5.74 -8.78
C ILE A 31 8.33 5.90 -10.08
N SER A 32 8.34 7.10 -10.63
CA SER A 32 9.18 7.46 -11.75
C SER A 32 9.93 8.76 -11.49
N LEU A 33 11.18 8.80 -11.88
CA LEU A 33 12.03 9.99 -11.80
C LEU A 33 12.29 10.50 -13.22
N ARG A 34 11.87 11.75 -13.51
CA ARG A 34 12.04 12.42 -14.82
C ARG A 34 11.26 11.81 -16.00
N GLY A 35 10.19 11.06 -15.73
CA GLY A 35 9.36 10.46 -16.77
C GLY A 35 9.94 9.16 -17.36
N ILE A 36 9.24 8.64 -18.36
CA ILE A 36 9.62 7.37 -19.02
C ILE A 36 10.73 7.68 -20.04
N THR A 37 11.94 7.24 -19.75
CA THR A 37 13.11 7.43 -20.63
C THR A 37 13.35 6.26 -21.59
N THR A 38 12.68 5.11 -21.38
CA THR A 38 12.86 3.91 -22.21
C THR A 38 11.52 3.27 -22.53
N LEU A 39 11.41 2.73 -23.76
CA LEU A 39 10.20 2.00 -24.22
C LEU A 39 10.17 0.52 -23.78
N LYS A 40 11.30 -0.02 -23.32
CA LYS A 40 11.44 -1.46 -23.05
C LYS A 40 12.02 -1.83 -21.68
N ALA A 41 12.52 -0.85 -20.90
CA ALA A 41 13.09 -1.10 -19.58
C ALA A 41 12.24 -0.44 -18.49
N SER A 42 12.30 -0.98 -17.28
CA SER A 42 11.66 -0.36 -16.11
C SER A 42 12.19 1.06 -15.91
N ALA A 43 11.30 2.03 -15.80
CA ALA A 43 11.64 3.41 -15.48
C ALA A 43 11.78 3.64 -13.96
N SER A 44 11.65 2.59 -13.15
CA SER A 44 11.71 2.67 -11.70
C SER A 44 13.14 2.98 -11.22
N PRO A 45 13.31 3.85 -10.24
CA PRO A 45 14.60 4.12 -9.60
C PRO A 45 15.10 2.89 -8.84
N LEU A 46 16.41 2.80 -8.65
CA LEU A 46 17.02 1.82 -7.75
C LEU A 46 16.72 2.20 -6.31
N VAL A 47 16.16 1.28 -5.52
CA VAL A 47 15.93 1.47 -4.10
C VAL A 47 17.02 0.78 -3.31
N LEU A 48 17.65 1.49 -2.38
CA LEU A 48 18.64 0.97 -1.45
C LEU A 48 18.14 1.20 -0.02
N ILE A 49 18.12 0.13 0.75
CA ILE A 49 17.73 0.14 2.17
C ILE A 49 19.01 -0.13 2.97
N ASP A 50 19.48 0.86 3.73
CA ASP A 50 20.74 0.79 4.47
C ASP A 50 21.92 0.34 3.58
N GLY A 51 21.90 0.77 2.30
CA GLY A 51 22.92 0.43 1.31
C GLY A 51 22.71 -0.88 0.55
N ILE A 52 21.67 -1.65 0.86
CA ILE A 52 21.37 -2.93 0.22
C ILE A 52 20.20 -2.73 -0.77
N PRO A 53 20.29 -3.21 -2.03
CA PRO A 53 19.17 -3.17 -2.96
C PRO A 53 17.95 -3.91 -2.41
N GLY A 54 16.79 -3.26 -2.44
CA GLY A 54 15.54 -3.79 -1.90
C GLY A 54 14.31 -3.18 -2.55
N ASP A 55 13.14 -3.58 -2.06
CA ASP A 55 11.86 -3.01 -2.45
C ASP A 55 11.42 -1.98 -1.40
N LEU A 56 10.93 -0.83 -1.86
CA LEU A 56 10.43 0.22 -0.98
C LEU A 56 9.32 -0.27 -0.05
N ASN A 57 8.47 -1.17 -0.54
CA ASN A 57 7.36 -1.73 0.24
C ASN A 57 7.81 -2.75 1.30
N SER A 58 9.08 -3.17 1.28
CA SER A 58 9.62 -4.10 2.28
C SER A 58 10.05 -3.44 3.59
N VAL A 59 9.97 -2.10 3.66
CA VAL A 59 10.31 -1.31 4.85
C VAL A 59 9.07 -0.65 5.42
N SER A 60 8.89 -0.75 6.74
CA SER A 60 7.86 0.02 7.43
C SER A 60 8.17 1.52 7.33
N PRO A 61 7.20 2.38 6.93
CA PRO A 61 7.36 3.82 7.01
C PRO A 61 7.75 4.32 8.41
N ASP A 62 7.30 3.65 9.47
CA ASP A 62 7.62 4.00 10.85
C ASP A 62 9.08 3.70 11.24
N ASP A 63 9.75 2.80 10.49
CA ASP A 63 11.18 2.50 10.67
C ASP A 63 12.10 3.41 9.85
N ILE A 64 11.56 4.26 8.98
CA ILE A 64 12.36 5.15 8.14
C ILE A 64 12.81 6.37 8.95
N GLN A 65 14.11 6.64 8.93
CA GLN A 65 14.70 7.85 9.49
C GLN A 65 14.84 8.93 8.42
N GLN A 66 15.33 8.56 7.22
CA GLN A 66 15.63 9.48 6.14
C GLN A 66 15.44 8.81 4.78
N ILE A 67 14.98 9.59 3.81
CA ILE A 67 14.92 9.18 2.41
C ILE A 67 15.68 10.24 1.59
N ASP A 68 16.71 9.82 0.89
CA ASP A 68 17.45 10.65 -0.04
C ASP A 68 17.19 10.19 -1.48
N VAL A 69 17.04 11.14 -2.38
CA VAL A 69 16.81 10.83 -3.81
C VAL A 69 17.98 11.39 -4.62
N LEU A 70 18.82 10.49 -5.13
CA LEU A 70 19.91 10.83 -6.02
C LEU A 70 19.41 10.87 -7.46
N LYS A 71 19.62 12.00 -8.09
CA LYS A 71 19.25 12.27 -9.48
C LYS A 71 20.49 12.40 -10.32
N ASP A 72 20.35 12.17 -11.62
CA ASP A 72 21.37 12.48 -12.60
C ASP A 72 22.64 11.63 -12.55
N GLY A 73 23.70 12.21 -13.09
CA GLY A 73 25.02 11.59 -13.20
C GLY A 73 25.63 11.16 -11.87
N SER A 74 25.21 11.77 -10.73
CA SER A 74 25.70 11.36 -9.41
C SER A 74 25.27 9.95 -9.03
N ALA A 75 24.01 9.59 -9.34
CA ALA A 75 23.50 8.25 -9.11
C ALA A 75 24.21 7.21 -10.00
N ALA A 76 24.39 7.54 -11.29
CA ALA A 76 25.07 6.67 -12.23
C ALA A 76 26.58 6.52 -11.93
N ALA A 77 27.22 7.58 -11.43
CA ALA A 77 28.62 7.54 -11.04
C ALA A 77 28.93 6.59 -9.87
N ILE A 78 27.97 6.48 -8.93
CA ILE A 78 28.14 5.64 -7.74
C ILE A 78 27.62 4.22 -7.99
N TYR A 79 26.47 4.07 -8.65
CA TYR A 79 25.73 2.80 -8.78
C TYR A 79 25.72 2.23 -10.20
N GLY A 80 26.48 2.85 -11.12
CA GLY A 80 26.62 2.41 -12.50
C GLY A 80 25.28 2.46 -13.25
N THR A 81 25.10 1.51 -14.18
CA THR A 81 23.89 1.43 -15.02
C THR A 81 22.60 1.24 -14.25
N ARG A 82 22.64 0.68 -13.03
CA ARG A 82 21.47 0.56 -12.16
C ARG A 82 20.95 1.90 -11.64
N GLY A 83 21.84 2.90 -11.53
CA GLY A 83 21.48 4.25 -11.08
C GLY A 83 20.98 5.17 -12.18
N THR A 84 20.86 4.72 -13.44
CA THR A 84 20.50 5.59 -14.58
C THR A 84 19.12 6.23 -14.42
N ASN A 85 18.17 5.52 -13.82
CA ASN A 85 16.82 6.01 -13.54
C ASN A 85 16.70 6.73 -12.18
N GLY A 86 17.85 7.05 -11.56
CA GLY A 86 17.93 7.60 -10.21
C GLY A 86 18.00 6.52 -9.12
N VAL A 87 18.33 6.96 -7.92
CA VAL A 87 18.47 6.09 -6.74
C VAL A 87 17.72 6.70 -5.58
N ILE A 88 16.93 5.87 -4.89
CA ILE A 88 16.27 6.20 -3.63
C ILE A 88 17.04 5.50 -2.51
N LEU A 89 17.65 6.29 -1.63
CA LEU A 89 18.37 5.81 -0.46
C LEU A 89 17.45 5.90 0.75
N ILE A 90 17.21 4.79 1.38
CA ILE A 90 16.43 4.71 2.63
C ILE A 90 17.42 4.41 3.74
N THR A 91 17.46 5.29 4.72
CA THR A 91 18.16 5.05 5.99
C THR A 91 17.14 4.74 7.05
N THR A 92 17.28 3.58 7.66
CA THR A 92 16.37 3.17 8.74
C THR A 92 16.81 3.75 10.07
N LYS A 93 15.87 3.86 11.02
CA LYS A 93 16.14 4.34 12.38
C LYS A 93 17.17 3.44 13.04
N ASN A 94 18.22 4.06 13.55
CA ASN A 94 19.26 3.39 14.32
C ASN A 94 19.55 4.15 15.61
N THR A 95 20.29 3.56 16.52
CA THR A 95 20.75 4.20 17.73
C THR A 95 22.24 4.43 17.68
N LEU A 96 22.68 5.60 18.13
CA LEU A 96 24.08 5.97 18.20
C LEU A 96 24.43 6.41 19.63
N GLY A 97 25.49 5.80 20.16
CA GLY A 97 26.00 6.17 21.48
C GLY A 97 25.22 5.58 22.65
N GLU A 98 25.43 6.15 23.82
CA GLU A 98 24.83 5.73 25.08
C GLU A 98 23.46 6.39 25.22
N MET A 99 22.42 5.59 25.35
CA MET A 99 21.05 6.05 25.59
C MET A 99 20.28 5.01 26.40
N PRO A 100 19.35 5.44 27.27
CA PRO A 100 18.47 4.51 27.95
C PRO A 100 17.63 3.70 26.97
N THR A 101 17.16 2.54 27.44
CA THR A 101 16.22 1.75 26.65
C THR A 101 14.87 2.48 26.60
N GLU A 102 14.38 2.69 25.38
CA GLU A 102 13.09 3.30 25.09
C GLU A 102 12.21 2.30 24.35
N VAL A 103 10.92 2.33 24.65
CA VAL A 103 9.89 1.56 23.97
C VAL A 103 8.89 2.54 23.39
N ASP A 104 8.74 2.50 22.06
CA ASP A 104 7.72 3.29 21.36
C ASP A 104 6.61 2.34 20.92
N VAL A 105 5.35 2.70 21.21
CA VAL A 105 4.18 1.96 20.77
C VAL A 105 3.25 2.92 20.03
N ASN A 106 2.99 2.63 18.77
CA ASN A 106 2.08 3.40 17.94
C ASN A 106 0.91 2.51 17.48
N ALA A 107 -0.30 3.03 17.61
CA ALA A 107 -1.49 2.37 17.11
C ALA A 107 -2.31 3.36 16.29
N TYR A 108 -2.72 2.93 15.11
CA TYR A 108 -3.56 3.72 14.22
C TYR A 108 -4.74 2.90 13.71
N ILE A 109 -5.92 3.48 13.80
CA ILE A 109 -7.16 2.87 13.34
C ILE A 109 -7.90 3.89 12.49
N SER A 110 -8.41 3.48 11.33
CA SER A 110 -9.24 4.32 10.48
C SER A 110 -10.31 3.53 9.73
N THR A 111 -11.33 4.27 9.32
CA THR A 111 -12.39 3.78 8.44
C THR A 111 -12.49 4.69 7.22
N GLN A 112 -13.07 4.18 6.16
CA GLN A 112 -13.33 4.93 4.93
C GLN A 112 -14.79 4.78 4.55
N GLN A 113 -15.34 5.77 3.87
CA GLN A 113 -16.69 5.71 3.34
C GLN A 113 -16.76 6.35 1.95
N ILE A 114 -17.74 5.96 1.17
CA ILE A 114 -18.00 6.55 -0.14
C ILE A 114 -18.59 7.94 0.09
N ILE A 115 -17.84 8.98 -0.32
CA ILE A 115 -18.28 10.37 -0.19
C ILE A 115 -19.33 10.71 -1.26
N LYS A 116 -19.13 10.18 -2.48
CA LYS A 116 -20.01 10.47 -3.63
C LYS A 116 -20.18 9.21 -4.47
N ARG A 117 -21.43 8.86 -4.73
CA ARG A 117 -21.80 7.80 -5.68
C ARG A 117 -22.06 8.42 -7.05
N LEU A 118 -21.72 7.70 -8.11
CA LEU A 118 -22.14 8.07 -9.44
C LEU A 118 -23.67 7.92 -9.54
N PRO A 119 -24.37 8.84 -10.24
CA PRO A 119 -25.80 8.74 -10.43
C PRO A 119 -26.09 7.63 -11.46
N PHE A 120 -26.61 6.50 -10.98
CA PHE A 120 -27.15 5.43 -11.80
C PHE A 120 -28.62 5.24 -11.46
N MET A 121 -29.38 4.63 -12.37
CA MET A 121 -30.79 4.37 -12.17
C MET A 121 -31.02 3.49 -10.94
N ASN A 122 -31.90 3.91 -10.07
CA ASN A 122 -32.42 3.04 -9.01
C ASN A 122 -33.53 2.12 -9.56
N ALA A 123 -34.05 1.21 -8.73
CA ALA A 123 -35.04 0.25 -9.17
C ALA A 123 -36.35 0.91 -9.67
N ASP A 124 -36.78 2.03 -9.09
CA ASP A 124 -38.01 2.71 -9.49
C ASP A 124 -37.84 3.42 -10.83
N GLU A 125 -36.73 4.09 -11.02
CA GLU A 125 -36.37 4.73 -12.32
C GLU A 125 -36.23 3.66 -13.42
N TYR A 126 -35.65 2.50 -13.10
CA TYR A 126 -35.52 1.39 -14.03
C TYR A 126 -36.88 0.81 -14.42
N ARG A 127 -37.80 0.57 -13.44
CA ARG A 127 -39.17 0.15 -13.69
C ARG A 127 -39.93 1.13 -14.59
N GLN A 128 -39.66 2.41 -14.47
CA GLN A 128 -40.24 3.38 -15.37
C GLN A 128 -39.78 3.15 -16.82
N ARG A 129 -38.49 2.86 -17.03
CA ARG A 129 -37.98 2.53 -18.36
C ARG A 129 -38.58 1.25 -18.93
N VAL A 130 -38.83 0.25 -18.09
CA VAL A 130 -39.55 -0.97 -18.50
C VAL A 130 -40.96 -0.62 -18.99
N LYS A 131 -41.71 0.24 -18.25
CA LYS A 131 -43.05 0.71 -18.65
C LYS A 131 -43.04 1.53 -19.94
N GLU A 132 -42.00 2.27 -20.18
CA GLU A 132 -41.79 3.05 -21.42
C GLU A 132 -41.42 2.17 -22.63
N GLY A 133 -41.24 0.85 -22.43
CA GLY A 133 -40.97 -0.12 -23.49
C GLY A 133 -39.53 -0.12 -23.99
N VAL A 134 -38.57 0.26 -23.16
CA VAL A 134 -37.14 0.21 -23.52
C VAL A 134 -36.74 -1.23 -23.80
N ALA A 135 -36.22 -1.49 -24.99
CA ALA A 135 -35.85 -2.83 -25.43
C ALA A 135 -34.78 -3.45 -24.52
N GLY A 136 -35.02 -4.70 -24.10
CA GLY A 136 -34.11 -5.44 -23.23
C GLY A 136 -34.24 -5.12 -21.73
N ALA A 137 -35.10 -4.16 -21.34
CA ALA A 137 -35.39 -3.90 -19.94
C ALA A 137 -36.48 -4.83 -19.42
N GLN A 138 -36.22 -5.48 -18.29
CA GLN A 138 -37.15 -6.41 -17.64
C GLN A 138 -37.19 -6.13 -16.14
N ASP A 139 -38.38 -6.09 -15.54
CA ASP A 139 -38.56 -5.95 -14.10
C ASP A 139 -38.63 -7.35 -13.46
N ASP A 140 -37.64 -7.66 -12.65
CA ASP A 140 -37.52 -8.95 -11.91
C ASP A 140 -38.18 -8.86 -10.53
N GLY A 141 -38.84 -7.74 -10.18
CA GLY A 141 -39.67 -7.58 -9.00
C GLY A 141 -38.95 -7.21 -7.71
N ALA A 142 -37.63 -7.23 -7.66
CA ALA A 142 -36.86 -6.85 -6.48
C ALA A 142 -36.45 -5.36 -6.50
N THR A 143 -35.89 -4.89 -5.39
CA THR A 143 -35.23 -3.59 -5.28
C THR A 143 -33.88 -3.80 -4.61
N THR A 144 -32.83 -3.79 -5.41
CA THR A 144 -31.47 -4.13 -4.97
C THR A 144 -30.52 -2.97 -5.26
N ASP A 145 -29.87 -2.44 -4.22
CA ASP A 145 -28.70 -1.57 -4.36
C ASP A 145 -27.45 -2.45 -4.49
N TRP A 146 -27.08 -2.76 -5.71
CA TRP A 146 -25.93 -3.64 -5.97
C TRP A 146 -24.61 -3.06 -5.46
N LEU A 147 -24.46 -1.74 -5.45
CA LEU A 147 -23.26 -1.12 -4.92
C LEU A 147 -23.13 -1.37 -3.41
N ASP A 148 -24.23 -1.32 -2.68
CA ASP A 148 -24.27 -1.63 -1.25
C ASP A 148 -23.98 -3.12 -0.97
N GLN A 149 -24.43 -4.00 -1.89
CA GLN A 149 -24.16 -5.44 -1.78
C GLN A 149 -22.68 -5.78 -1.90
N VAL A 150 -21.90 -5.03 -2.70
CA VAL A 150 -20.49 -5.32 -2.97
C VAL A 150 -19.52 -4.46 -2.14
N THR A 151 -20.00 -3.41 -1.51
CA THR A 151 -19.17 -2.52 -0.69
C THR A 151 -19.34 -2.77 0.81
N ARG A 152 -18.39 -2.26 1.58
CA ARG A 152 -18.44 -2.24 3.05
C ARG A 152 -17.77 -0.96 3.55
N THR A 153 -17.94 -0.65 4.83
CA THR A 153 -17.10 0.30 5.54
C THR A 153 -15.79 -0.39 5.91
N PRO A 154 -14.68 -0.09 5.24
CA PRO A 154 -13.42 -0.77 5.51
C PRO A 154 -12.82 -0.29 6.83
N PHE A 155 -12.10 -1.19 7.47
CA PHE A 155 -11.39 -0.93 8.70
C PHE A 155 -9.89 -1.14 8.48
N THR A 156 -9.09 -0.09 8.68
CA THR A 156 -7.64 -0.12 8.61
C THR A 156 -7.07 -0.06 10.01
N GLN A 157 -6.11 -0.91 10.30
CA GLN A 157 -5.40 -0.95 11.57
C GLN A 157 -3.89 -1.10 11.34
N ILE A 158 -3.12 -0.30 12.05
CA ILE A 158 -1.66 -0.35 12.01
C ILE A 158 -1.17 -0.33 13.46
N TYR A 159 -0.32 -1.28 13.81
CA TYR A 159 0.30 -1.40 15.12
C TYR A 159 1.80 -1.49 14.94
N ASN A 160 2.53 -0.59 15.56
CA ASN A 160 3.98 -0.59 15.57
C ASN A 160 4.46 -0.62 17.03
N ILE A 161 5.41 -1.49 17.32
CA ILE A 161 6.17 -1.50 18.54
C ILE A 161 7.65 -1.46 18.20
N SER A 162 8.39 -0.56 18.81
CA SER A 162 9.84 -0.49 18.66
C SER A 162 10.53 -0.36 19.99
N LEU A 163 11.64 -1.06 20.12
CA LEU A 163 12.55 -1.04 21.25
C LEU A 163 13.90 -0.57 20.76
N ARG A 164 14.45 0.47 21.38
CA ARG A 164 15.78 0.98 21.05
C ARG A 164 16.56 1.32 22.30
N GLY A 165 17.86 1.17 22.22
CA GLY A 165 18.71 1.51 23.35
C GLY A 165 20.19 1.36 23.00
N GLY A 166 21.05 1.81 23.89
CA GLY A 166 22.46 1.74 23.67
C GLY A 166 23.33 1.98 24.88
N SER A 167 24.45 1.28 24.94
CA SER A 167 25.58 1.55 25.81
C SER A 167 26.73 2.13 25.01
N ARG A 168 27.86 2.39 25.65
CA ARG A 168 29.09 2.83 24.96
C ARG A 168 29.56 1.87 23.87
N THR A 169 29.30 0.59 24.04
CA THR A 169 29.80 -0.46 23.16
C THR A 169 28.72 -1.10 22.31
N THR A 170 27.48 -1.12 22.76
CA THR A 170 26.42 -1.86 22.08
C THR A 170 25.20 -0.96 21.87
N ASN A 171 24.73 -0.87 20.64
CA ASN A 171 23.50 -0.20 20.29
C ASN A 171 22.56 -1.21 19.62
N TYR A 172 21.26 -1.10 19.87
CA TYR A 172 20.28 -2.02 19.31
C TYR A 172 18.97 -1.29 19.00
N VAL A 173 18.30 -1.80 17.96
CA VAL A 173 16.92 -1.49 17.61
C VAL A 173 16.22 -2.80 17.30
N ALA A 174 15.02 -2.97 17.82
CA ALA A 174 14.12 -4.05 17.43
C ALA A 174 12.74 -3.45 17.19
N SER A 175 12.14 -3.72 16.04
CA SER A 175 10.80 -3.23 15.72
C SER A 175 9.94 -4.34 15.13
N PHE A 176 8.65 -4.21 15.34
CA PHE A 176 7.65 -5.04 14.70
C PHE A 176 6.44 -4.19 14.34
N GLU A 177 6.07 -4.22 13.07
CA GLU A 177 4.86 -3.56 12.62
C GLU A 177 3.91 -4.56 11.97
N TYR A 178 2.63 -4.41 12.28
CA TYR A 178 1.52 -5.08 11.63
C TYR A 178 0.63 -4.04 10.95
N ARG A 179 0.27 -4.28 9.71
CA ARG A 179 -0.70 -3.49 8.95
C ARG A 179 -1.81 -4.38 8.43
N GLY A 180 -3.03 -4.08 8.82
CA GLY A 180 -4.24 -4.71 8.31
C GLY A 180 -5.06 -3.68 7.53
N LEU A 181 -5.02 -3.72 6.21
CA LEU A 181 -5.73 -2.82 5.33
C LEU A 181 -6.91 -3.55 4.70
N ASN A 182 -8.12 -3.07 4.92
CA ASN A 182 -9.31 -3.57 4.23
C ASN A 182 -9.73 -2.58 3.15
N GLY A 183 -10.14 -3.09 2.00
CA GLY A 183 -10.66 -2.27 0.92
C GLY A 183 -12.17 -2.05 1.02
N LEU A 184 -12.64 -1.04 0.28
CA LEU A 184 -14.04 -0.66 0.18
C LEU A 184 -14.89 -1.77 -0.46
N ILE A 185 -14.38 -2.45 -1.47
CA ILE A 185 -15.01 -3.63 -2.07
C ILE A 185 -14.84 -4.81 -1.10
N LYS A 186 -15.93 -5.54 -0.84
CA LYS A 186 -15.90 -6.75 0.00
C LYS A 186 -14.84 -7.72 -0.50
N ARG A 187 -14.22 -8.48 0.43
CA ARG A 187 -13.17 -9.47 0.17
C ARG A 187 -11.83 -8.91 -0.31
N THR A 188 -11.64 -7.60 -0.43
CA THR A 188 -10.31 -7.03 -0.67
C THR A 188 -9.62 -6.70 0.64
N ASN A 189 -8.42 -7.20 0.84
CA ASN A 189 -7.61 -6.97 2.03
C ASN A 189 -6.13 -7.10 1.74
N ASN A 190 -5.32 -6.54 2.62
CA ASN A 190 -3.87 -6.65 2.58
C ASN A 190 -3.35 -6.64 4.02
N GLN A 191 -2.63 -7.69 4.40
CA GLN A 191 -1.99 -7.83 5.69
C GLN A 191 -0.48 -7.87 5.50
N MET A 192 0.22 -7.03 6.23
CA MET A 192 1.67 -6.90 6.11
C MET A 192 2.31 -6.95 7.49
N TYR A 193 3.48 -7.58 7.57
CA TYR A 193 4.26 -7.78 8.77
C TYR A 193 5.71 -7.38 8.51
N TYR A 194 6.29 -6.56 9.39
CA TYR A 194 7.63 -6.01 9.26
C TYR A 194 8.44 -6.25 10.55
N PRO A 195 9.00 -7.43 10.75
CA PRO A 195 9.96 -7.65 11.82
C PRO A 195 11.34 -7.09 11.44
N ARG A 196 12.01 -6.42 12.39
CA ARG A 196 13.36 -5.90 12.21
C ARG A 196 14.15 -5.95 13.51
N ILE A 197 15.40 -6.35 13.42
CA ILE A 197 16.38 -6.28 14.52
C ILE A 197 17.68 -5.76 13.93
N GLU A 198 18.30 -4.81 14.61
CA GLU A 198 19.63 -4.31 14.30
C GLU A 198 20.45 -4.19 15.57
N ILE A 199 21.69 -4.69 15.54
CA ILE A 199 22.62 -4.62 16.64
C ILE A 199 23.95 -4.13 16.10
N THR A 200 24.49 -3.09 16.71
CA THR A 200 25.87 -2.61 16.48
C THR A 200 26.66 -2.85 17.75
N HIS A 201 27.76 -3.56 17.64
CA HIS A 201 28.69 -3.76 18.76
C HIS A 201 30.10 -3.28 18.39
N ARG A 202 30.73 -2.54 19.32
CA ARG A 202 32.08 -1.98 19.17
C ARG A 202 32.99 -2.67 20.17
N MET A 203 34.12 -3.16 19.69
CA MET A 203 35.13 -3.87 20.46
C MET A 203 36.50 -3.23 20.33
N PHE A 204 37.42 -3.62 21.23
CA PHE A 204 38.83 -3.21 21.19
C PHE A 204 39.00 -1.68 21.15
N ASN A 205 38.34 -0.95 22.06
CA ASN A 205 38.37 0.52 22.11
C ASN A 205 37.95 1.15 20.77
N ASN A 206 36.84 0.68 20.18
CA ASN A 206 36.28 1.12 18.90
C ASN A 206 37.10 0.76 17.66
N LYS A 207 38.12 -0.10 17.78
CA LYS A 207 38.93 -0.53 16.62
C LYS A 207 38.17 -1.53 15.72
N LEU A 208 37.19 -2.22 16.25
CA LEU A 208 36.34 -3.14 15.51
C LEU A 208 34.87 -2.80 15.77
N LYS A 209 34.11 -2.53 14.69
CA LYS A 209 32.66 -2.34 14.70
C LYS A 209 32.01 -3.50 13.97
N LEU A 210 31.17 -4.25 14.68
CA LEU A 210 30.31 -5.26 14.09
C LEU A 210 28.89 -4.71 14.01
N ASN A 211 28.29 -4.81 12.83
CA ASN A 211 26.88 -4.50 12.61
C ASN A 211 26.18 -5.76 12.09
N ALA A 212 25.11 -6.17 12.77
CA ALA A 212 24.24 -7.25 12.34
C ALA A 212 22.83 -6.69 12.22
N SER A 213 22.22 -6.86 11.06
CA SER A 213 20.83 -6.48 10.81
C SER A 213 20.06 -7.66 10.22
N LEU A 214 18.84 -7.84 10.70
CA LEU A 214 17.87 -8.80 10.18
C LEU A 214 16.56 -8.06 10.02
N SER A 215 16.04 -8.01 8.81
CA SER A 215 14.73 -7.48 8.52
C SER A 215 13.94 -8.49 7.70
N GLY A 216 12.62 -8.49 7.89
CA GLY A 216 11.72 -9.37 7.17
C GLY A 216 10.49 -8.61 6.68
N TYR A 217 9.88 -9.13 5.64
CA TYR A 217 8.62 -8.65 5.10
C TYR A 217 7.76 -9.84 4.73
N LYS A 218 6.53 -9.85 5.22
CA LYS A 218 5.52 -10.82 4.81
C LYS A 218 4.26 -10.08 4.44
N GLN A 219 3.73 -10.38 3.27
CA GLN A 219 2.46 -9.87 2.79
C GLN A 219 1.52 -11.02 2.49
N SER A 220 0.26 -10.86 2.90
CA SER A 220 -0.85 -11.73 2.53
C SER A 220 -2.01 -10.85 2.11
N TYR A 221 -2.50 -11.02 0.91
CA TYR A 221 -3.56 -10.18 0.38
C TYR A 221 -4.55 -10.96 -0.46
N PHE A 222 -5.74 -10.40 -0.59
CA PHE A 222 -6.75 -10.81 -1.55
C PHE A 222 -7.24 -9.56 -2.29
N SER A 223 -7.03 -9.53 -3.59
CA SER A 223 -7.43 -8.41 -4.47
C SER A 223 -8.59 -8.77 -5.41
N GLY A 224 -9.18 -9.96 -5.25
CA GLY A 224 -10.13 -10.54 -6.19
C GLY A 224 -9.43 -11.39 -7.25
N SER A 225 -10.13 -11.74 -8.34
CA SER A 225 -9.54 -12.54 -9.41
C SER A 225 -8.50 -11.76 -10.21
N ASP A 226 -7.46 -12.42 -10.58
CA ASP A 226 -6.51 -12.18 -11.66
C ASP A 226 -6.18 -10.72 -12.07
N GLY A 227 -5.38 -10.05 -11.25
CA GLY A 227 -4.53 -9.01 -11.79
C GLY A 227 -5.11 -7.60 -11.89
N GLY A 228 -5.75 -7.10 -10.86
CA GLY A 228 -5.89 -5.65 -10.69
C GLY A 228 -7.18 -5.01 -11.19
N SER A 229 -7.94 -5.63 -12.07
CA SER A 229 -9.23 -5.08 -12.53
C SER A 229 -10.42 -5.44 -11.64
N TYR A 230 -10.24 -6.31 -10.64
CA TYR A 230 -11.35 -6.77 -9.80
C TYR A 230 -12.19 -5.64 -9.20
N ASN A 231 -11.55 -4.64 -8.60
CA ASN A 231 -12.29 -3.54 -7.98
C ASN A 231 -13.06 -2.71 -9.01
N SER A 232 -12.45 -2.40 -10.15
CA SER A 232 -13.10 -1.62 -11.20
C SER A 232 -14.20 -2.42 -11.89
N GLU A 233 -14.01 -3.71 -12.10
CA GLU A 233 -15.02 -4.60 -12.68
C GLU A 233 -16.20 -4.81 -11.74
N VAL A 234 -15.96 -5.15 -10.47
CA VAL A 234 -17.03 -5.31 -9.48
C VAL A 234 -17.81 -4.02 -9.29
N TYR A 235 -17.12 -2.87 -9.19
CA TYR A 235 -17.76 -1.57 -9.08
C TYR A 235 -18.60 -1.24 -10.32
N ARG A 236 -18.02 -1.41 -11.52
CA ARG A 236 -18.74 -1.19 -12.78
C ARG A 236 -19.95 -2.10 -12.90
N ASN A 237 -19.79 -3.40 -12.66
CA ASN A 237 -20.88 -4.35 -12.77
C ASN A 237 -22.00 -4.05 -11.78
N ALA A 238 -21.67 -3.69 -10.53
CA ALA A 238 -22.66 -3.27 -9.54
C ALA A 238 -23.46 -2.03 -9.96
N LEU A 239 -22.86 -1.13 -10.75
CA LEU A 239 -23.55 0.07 -11.24
C LEU A 239 -24.47 -0.20 -12.43
N ILE A 240 -24.14 -1.16 -13.30
CA ILE A 240 -24.88 -1.43 -14.55
C ILE A 240 -25.82 -2.62 -14.44
N TYR A 241 -25.73 -3.41 -13.38
CA TYR A 241 -26.59 -4.58 -13.21
C TYR A 241 -28.04 -4.16 -12.95
N ASN A 242 -29.00 -5.00 -13.37
CA ASN A 242 -30.41 -4.70 -13.23
C ASN A 242 -30.81 -4.50 -11.74
N PRO A 243 -31.22 -3.29 -11.33
CA PRO A 243 -31.53 -3.01 -9.93
C PRO A 243 -32.86 -3.66 -9.45
N THR A 244 -33.61 -4.28 -10.37
CA THR A 244 -34.82 -5.03 -10.02
C THR A 244 -34.59 -6.54 -9.84
N THR A 245 -33.38 -7.03 -10.08
CA THR A 245 -33.03 -8.44 -9.88
C THR A 245 -32.76 -8.71 -8.38
N PRO A 246 -33.32 -9.78 -7.79
CA PRO A 246 -33.02 -10.16 -6.41
C PRO A 246 -31.59 -10.70 -6.28
N VAL A 247 -30.99 -10.53 -5.08
CA VAL A 247 -29.63 -11.07 -4.81
C VAL A 247 -29.61 -12.60 -4.90
N TYR A 248 -30.67 -13.23 -4.43
CA TYR A 248 -30.84 -14.68 -4.46
C TYR A 248 -32.11 -15.07 -5.22
N ASN A 249 -32.03 -16.11 -6.02
CA ASN A 249 -33.19 -16.70 -6.69
C ASN A 249 -34.04 -17.51 -5.70
N ALA A 250 -35.16 -18.06 -6.17
CA ALA A 250 -36.08 -18.87 -5.37
C ALA A 250 -35.45 -20.14 -4.76
N GLU A 251 -34.33 -20.60 -5.31
CA GLU A 251 -33.56 -21.75 -4.82
C GLU A 251 -32.48 -21.35 -3.79
N GLY A 252 -32.36 -20.07 -3.46
CA GLY A 252 -31.34 -19.55 -2.52
C GLY A 252 -29.93 -19.45 -3.11
N LYS A 253 -29.78 -19.58 -4.44
CA LYS A 253 -28.52 -19.32 -5.16
C LYS A 253 -28.45 -17.87 -5.61
N TYR A 254 -27.24 -17.37 -5.84
CA TYR A 254 -27.08 -16.04 -6.42
C TYR A 254 -27.81 -15.97 -7.78
N SER A 255 -28.51 -14.86 -8.01
CA SER A 255 -29.14 -14.59 -9.30
C SER A 255 -28.06 -14.37 -10.37
N GLU A 256 -28.20 -14.99 -11.53
CA GLU A 256 -27.32 -14.84 -12.71
C GLU A 256 -27.90 -13.82 -13.69
#